data_e9ca73cae26848c3dfce8eca7001b39f
#
_entry.id   e9ca73cae26848c3dfce8eca7001b39f
#
_cell.length_a   1.000
_cell.length_b   1.000
_cell.length_c   1.000
_cell.angle_alpha   90.00
_cell.angle_beta   90.00
_cell.angle_gamma   90.00
#
_symmetry.space_group_name_H-M   'P 1'
#
loop_
_entity.id
_entity.type
_entity.pdbx_description
1 polymer ?
#
loop_
_entity_poly.entity_id
_entity_poly.type
_entity_poly.pdbx_seq_one_letter_code
_entity_poly.pdbx_strand_id
1 'polypeptide(L)'
;FAESEIDKEKVLAARDKLKEIPYHYISIAGESFENILSQMRKWIYQHVGFDDNGQTKDCLIVYDYLKLMGSEGISSSMQEYQVLGFQITKLHNFMVKYDAPCLAFVQLNRDGITKESTDVVSGSDRLIWLCTSFSIFKLKSDEEVADDGADYGNRKLVPVVARHGEGLGDGDYISMKMFGKYGRIDEGMTRNEIHVENRSRNEGFEIDEDVNEESDISDM
;
A
#
# COMPACT_ATOMS: atom_id res chain seq x y z
N PHE A 1 27.43 -6.67 1.54
CA PHE A 1 26.38 -7.10 0.67
C PHE A 1 26.35 -8.64 0.67
N ALA A 2 26.80 -9.41 -0.28
CA ALA A 2 26.75 -10.88 -0.23
C ALA A 2 27.92 -11.41 0.61
N GLU A 3 27.62 -12.20 1.65
CA GLU A 3 28.63 -12.75 2.58
C GLU A 3 29.24 -14.08 2.09
N SER A 4 28.63 -14.72 1.08
CA SER A 4 29.09 -15.97 0.48
C SER A 4 29.02 -15.96 -1.05
N GLU A 5 29.70 -16.90 -1.72
CA GLU A 5 29.57 -17.10 -3.18
C GLU A 5 28.14 -17.48 -3.60
N ILE A 6 27.45 -18.29 -2.78
CA ILE A 6 26.04 -18.68 -3.01
C ILE A 6 25.14 -17.45 -2.99
N ASP A 7 25.39 -16.48 -2.10
CA ASP A 7 24.59 -15.25 -2.04
C ASP A 7 24.86 -14.34 -3.25
N LYS A 8 26.10 -14.32 -3.74
CA LYS A 8 26.44 -13.60 -4.99
C LYS A 8 25.72 -14.18 -6.20
N GLU A 9 25.71 -15.52 -6.34
CA GLU A 9 24.98 -16.19 -7.42
C GLU A 9 23.49 -15.89 -7.38
N LYS A 10 22.84 -15.93 -6.20
CA LYS A 10 21.44 -15.56 -6.02
C LYS A 10 21.15 -14.11 -6.40
N VAL A 11 22.02 -13.19 -6.02
CA VAL A 11 21.90 -11.76 -6.37
C VAL A 11 22.02 -11.56 -7.87
N LEU A 12 22.99 -12.23 -8.52
CA LEU A 12 23.16 -12.13 -9.97
C LEU A 12 21.96 -12.74 -10.72
N ALA A 13 21.46 -13.90 -10.29
CA ALA A 13 20.27 -14.52 -10.85
C ALA A 13 19.01 -13.64 -10.68
N ALA A 14 18.83 -13.01 -9.52
CA ALA A 14 17.75 -12.07 -9.27
C ALA A 14 17.85 -10.82 -10.17
N ARG A 15 19.08 -10.27 -10.33
CA ARG A 15 19.34 -9.15 -11.26
C ARG A 15 18.97 -9.50 -12.70
N ASP A 16 19.32 -10.70 -13.15
CA ASP A 16 19.04 -11.09 -14.53
C ASP A 16 17.55 -11.31 -14.77
N LYS A 17 16.81 -11.85 -13.80
CA LYS A 17 15.34 -11.88 -13.82
C LYS A 17 14.72 -10.49 -13.87
N LEU A 18 15.25 -9.53 -13.13
CA LEU A 18 14.74 -8.14 -13.15
C LEU A 18 14.88 -7.48 -14.53
N LYS A 19 15.88 -7.86 -15.33
CA LYS A 19 16.05 -7.33 -16.69
C LYS A 19 14.98 -7.82 -17.68
N GLU A 20 14.36 -8.96 -17.40
CA GLU A 20 13.29 -9.55 -18.22
C GLU A 20 11.91 -8.96 -17.90
N ILE A 21 11.77 -8.29 -16.74
CA ILE A 21 10.52 -7.66 -16.34
C ILE A 21 10.42 -6.28 -17.02
N PRO A 22 9.26 -5.90 -17.58
CA PRO A 22 9.04 -4.57 -18.18
C PRO A 22 8.95 -3.48 -17.11
N TYR A 23 10.04 -3.30 -16.35
CA TYR A 23 10.17 -2.36 -15.24
C TYR A 23 11.11 -1.23 -15.62
N HIS A 24 10.62 0.01 -15.51
CA HIS A 24 11.38 1.23 -15.79
C HIS A 24 11.49 2.06 -14.53
N TYR A 25 12.70 2.31 -14.08
CA TYR A 25 12.97 3.20 -12.95
C TYR A 25 13.49 4.55 -13.46
N ILE A 26 12.84 5.63 -13.02
CA ILE A 26 13.20 7.00 -13.39
C ILE A 26 13.38 7.81 -12.10
N SER A 27 14.58 8.39 -11.93
CA SER A 27 14.83 9.30 -10.82
C SER A 27 14.21 10.68 -11.13
N ILE A 28 13.39 11.18 -10.20
CA ILE A 28 12.74 12.48 -10.28
C ILE A 28 13.31 13.50 -9.29
N ALA A 29 14.49 13.21 -8.72
CA ALA A 29 15.15 14.07 -7.76
C ALA A 29 15.52 15.43 -8.38
N GLY A 30 15.02 16.53 -7.81
CA GLY A 30 15.31 17.89 -8.29
C GLY A 30 14.47 18.35 -9.49
N GLU A 31 13.59 17.50 -10.02
CA GLU A 31 12.73 17.84 -11.15
C GLU A 31 11.53 18.71 -10.73
N SER A 32 11.06 19.56 -11.65
CA SER A 32 9.76 20.21 -11.51
C SER A 32 8.63 19.23 -11.78
N PHE A 33 7.43 19.52 -11.24
CA PHE A 33 6.28 18.65 -11.43
C PHE A 33 5.88 18.50 -12.92
N GLU A 34 6.02 19.56 -13.69
CA GLU A 34 5.79 19.55 -15.15
C GLU A 34 6.77 18.64 -15.89
N ASN A 35 8.05 18.66 -15.48
CA ASN A 35 9.06 17.77 -16.04
C ASN A 35 8.74 16.31 -15.75
N ILE A 36 8.25 16.00 -14.54
CA ILE A 36 7.83 14.65 -14.17
C ILE A 36 6.68 14.18 -15.07
N LEU A 37 5.62 14.98 -15.24
CA LEU A 37 4.52 14.66 -16.15
C LEU A 37 4.99 14.51 -17.60
N SER A 38 5.98 15.30 -18.01
CA SER A 38 6.59 15.17 -19.34
C SER A 38 7.37 13.87 -19.50
N GLN A 39 8.10 13.45 -18.47
CA GLN A 39 8.80 12.15 -18.45
C GLN A 39 7.81 10.97 -18.48
N MET A 40 6.74 11.01 -17.70
CA MET A 40 5.67 10.01 -17.75
C MET A 40 5.08 9.90 -19.16
N ARG A 41 4.80 11.05 -19.79
CA ARG A 41 4.30 11.09 -21.17
C ARG A 41 5.27 10.45 -22.15
N LYS A 42 6.55 10.81 -22.10
CA LYS A 42 7.59 10.21 -22.95
C LYS A 42 7.66 8.71 -22.75
N TRP A 43 7.59 8.25 -21.51
CA TRP A 43 7.61 6.82 -21.19
C TRP A 43 6.41 6.08 -21.80
N ILE A 44 5.20 6.63 -21.70
CA ILE A 44 4.01 6.04 -22.36
C ILE A 44 4.23 5.91 -23.86
N TYR A 45 4.68 6.98 -24.53
CA TYR A 45 4.88 6.96 -25.98
C TYR A 45 6.01 6.03 -26.45
N GLN A 46 7.08 5.91 -25.65
CA GLN A 46 8.28 5.17 -26.06
C GLN A 46 8.25 3.69 -25.68
N HIS A 47 7.60 3.34 -24.58
CA HIS A 47 7.70 2.01 -24.00
C HIS A 47 6.37 1.29 -23.82
N VAL A 48 5.26 1.99 -23.61
CA VAL A 48 3.94 1.40 -23.43
C VAL A 48 3.21 1.31 -24.77
N GLY A 49 3.08 2.44 -25.44
CA GLY A 49 2.33 2.56 -26.69
C GLY A 49 0.82 2.61 -26.49
N PHE A 50 0.10 2.53 -27.61
CA PHE A 50 -1.36 2.65 -27.66
C PHE A 50 -1.95 1.45 -28.40
N ASP A 51 -3.19 1.12 -28.09
CA ASP A 51 -3.98 0.13 -28.81
C ASP A 51 -4.58 0.71 -30.12
N ASP A 52 -5.35 -0.11 -30.85
CA ASP A 52 -5.98 0.30 -32.12
C ASP A 52 -7.06 1.38 -31.92
N ASN A 53 -7.57 1.57 -30.72
CA ASN A 53 -8.54 2.61 -30.36
C ASN A 53 -7.85 3.90 -29.86
N GLY A 54 -6.52 3.92 -29.78
CA GLY A 54 -5.74 5.04 -29.28
C GLY A 54 -5.69 5.13 -27.76
N GLN A 55 -6.10 4.09 -27.04
CA GLN A 55 -5.98 4.00 -25.57
C GLN A 55 -4.60 3.48 -25.19
N THR A 56 -4.06 3.96 -24.07
CA THR A 56 -2.77 3.49 -23.55
C THR A 56 -2.86 1.99 -23.22
N LYS A 57 -1.88 1.20 -23.70
CA LYS A 57 -1.80 -0.23 -23.36
C LYS A 57 -1.58 -0.40 -21.85
N ASP A 58 -1.82 -1.62 -21.37
CA ASP A 58 -1.70 -1.96 -19.96
C ASP A 58 -0.35 -1.54 -19.37
N CYS A 59 -0.42 -0.71 -18.35
CA CYS A 59 0.74 -0.23 -17.60
C CYS A 59 0.33 0.18 -16.19
N LEU A 60 1.29 0.35 -15.31
CA LEU A 60 1.11 0.92 -13.97
C LEU A 60 2.19 1.95 -13.72
N ILE A 61 1.80 3.16 -13.36
CA ILE A 61 2.72 4.19 -12.90
C ILE A 61 2.77 4.14 -11.37
N VAL A 62 3.98 3.92 -10.82
CA VAL A 62 4.23 3.99 -9.38
C VAL A 62 4.92 5.31 -9.08
N TYR A 63 4.28 6.19 -8.29
CA TYR A 63 4.79 7.50 -7.92
C TYR A 63 5.21 7.51 -6.44
N ASP A 64 6.49 7.33 -6.17
CA ASP A 64 7.06 7.25 -4.83
C ASP A 64 7.98 8.45 -4.58
N TYR A 65 7.53 9.41 -3.82
CA TYR A 65 6.21 9.72 -3.26
C TYR A 65 5.80 11.17 -3.57
N LEU A 66 4.53 11.48 -3.43
CA LEU A 66 4.02 12.85 -3.60
C LEU A 66 4.58 13.75 -2.48
N LYS A 67 5.37 14.73 -2.88
CA LYS A 67 5.94 15.75 -2.00
C LYS A 67 5.79 17.13 -2.65
N LEU A 68 5.97 18.16 -1.85
CA LEU A 68 6.01 19.53 -2.36
C LEU A 68 7.15 19.72 -3.34
N MET A 69 6.83 20.13 -4.54
CA MET A 69 7.79 20.41 -5.60
C MET A 69 7.48 21.76 -6.24
N GLY A 70 8.50 22.41 -6.79
CA GLY A 70 8.30 23.55 -7.66
C GLY A 70 7.41 23.16 -8.84
N SER A 71 6.46 24.01 -9.18
CA SER A 71 5.53 23.81 -10.30
C SER A 71 5.17 25.16 -10.91
N GLU A 72 4.92 25.18 -12.22
CA GLU A 72 4.43 26.36 -12.89
C GLU A 72 3.06 26.79 -12.32
N GLY A 73 2.90 28.09 -12.06
CA GLY A 73 1.69 28.66 -11.48
C GLY A 73 1.63 28.60 -9.95
N ILE A 74 2.68 28.12 -9.26
CA ILE A 74 2.81 28.21 -7.81
C ILE A 74 3.45 29.57 -7.46
N SER A 75 2.72 30.39 -6.71
CA SER A 75 3.29 31.59 -6.13
C SER A 75 3.93 31.27 -4.77
N SER A 76 4.94 32.07 -4.37
CA SER A 76 5.58 31.96 -3.06
C SER A 76 4.64 32.21 -1.87
N SER A 77 3.43 32.71 -2.13
CA SER A 77 2.39 32.94 -1.13
C SER A 77 1.43 31.78 -0.93
N MET A 78 1.51 30.72 -1.77
CA MET A 78 0.64 29.55 -1.64
C MET A 78 1.03 28.71 -0.42
N GLN A 79 0.02 28.27 0.30
CA GLN A 79 0.21 27.30 1.40
C GLN A 79 0.55 25.91 0.86
N GLU A 80 1.31 25.12 1.62
CA GLU A 80 1.76 23.79 1.22
C GLU A 80 0.63 22.88 0.73
N TYR A 81 -0.51 22.85 1.42
CA TYR A 81 -1.67 22.05 1.04
C TYR A 81 -2.29 22.48 -0.30
N GLN A 82 -2.20 23.76 -0.65
CA GLN A 82 -2.68 24.27 -1.94
C GLN A 82 -1.78 23.78 -3.08
N VAL A 83 -0.47 23.81 -2.85
CA VAL A 83 0.52 23.29 -3.80
C VAL A 83 0.32 21.81 -4.05
N LEU A 84 0.18 21.03 -2.98
CA LEU A 84 -0.07 19.60 -3.07
C LEU A 84 -1.39 19.30 -3.80
N GLY A 85 -2.46 20.02 -3.45
CA GLY A 85 -3.76 19.88 -4.11
C GLY A 85 -3.71 20.18 -5.61
N PHE A 86 -2.90 21.17 -6.01
CA PHE A 86 -2.69 21.51 -7.41
C PHE A 86 -1.92 20.42 -8.17
N GLN A 87 -0.86 19.87 -7.57
CA GLN A 87 -0.08 18.77 -8.14
C GLN A 87 -0.93 17.51 -8.30
N ILE A 88 -1.72 17.15 -7.29
CA ILE A 88 -2.63 16.00 -7.33
C ILE A 88 -3.65 16.16 -8.46
N THR A 89 -4.23 17.37 -8.61
CA THR A 89 -5.18 17.65 -9.69
C THR A 89 -4.54 17.47 -11.07
N LYS A 90 -3.32 17.98 -11.26
CA LYS A 90 -2.57 17.78 -12.52
C LYS A 90 -2.26 16.31 -12.79
N LEU A 91 -1.85 15.56 -11.75
CA LEU A 91 -1.58 14.13 -11.85
C LEU A 91 -2.85 13.36 -12.24
N HIS A 92 -3.95 13.60 -11.53
CA HIS A 92 -5.23 12.98 -11.84
C HIS A 92 -5.67 13.26 -13.29
N ASN A 93 -5.62 14.52 -13.74
CA ASN A 93 -5.96 14.89 -15.11
C ASN A 93 -5.06 14.20 -16.15
N PHE A 94 -3.79 14.02 -15.82
CA PHE A 94 -2.85 13.27 -16.66
C PHE A 94 -3.26 11.80 -16.75
N MET A 95 -3.57 11.14 -15.61
CA MET A 95 -3.99 9.75 -15.58
C MET A 95 -5.28 9.51 -16.35
N VAL A 96 -6.27 10.37 -16.17
CA VAL A 96 -7.54 10.31 -16.93
C VAL A 96 -7.30 10.51 -18.41
N LYS A 97 -6.44 11.47 -18.79
CA LYS A 97 -6.14 11.74 -20.21
C LYS A 97 -5.49 10.55 -20.93
N TYR A 98 -4.63 9.83 -20.23
CA TYR A 98 -3.88 8.71 -20.82
C TYR A 98 -4.48 7.35 -20.47
N ASP A 99 -5.57 7.32 -19.72
CA ASP A 99 -6.19 6.08 -19.22
C ASP A 99 -5.15 5.14 -18.57
N ALA A 100 -4.28 5.72 -17.74
CA ALA A 100 -3.18 5.01 -17.09
C ALA A 100 -3.39 4.97 -15.57
N PRO A 101 -3.44 3.80 -14.93
CA PRO A 101 -3.53 3.70 -13.47
C PRO A 101 -2.25 4.20 -12.80
N CYS A 102 -2.41 4.81 -11.62
CA CYS A 102 -1.31 5.30 -10.82
C CYS A 102 -1.44 4.87 -9.37
N LEU A 103 -0.40 4.22 -8.85
CA LEU A 103 -0.21 3.99 -7.42
C LEU A 103 0.71 5.10 -6.89
N ALA A 104 0.16 6.02 -6.11
CA ALA A 104 0.91 7.11 -5.52
C ALA A 104 1.02 6.95 -4.00
N PHE A 105 2.19 7.22 -3.46
CA PHE A 105 2.42 7.24 -2.02
C PHE A 105 2.43 8.67 -1.51
N VAL A 106 1.96 8.85 -0.29
CA VAL A 106 2.02 10.12 0.44
C VAL A 106 2.49 9.86 1.87
N GLN A 107 3.21 10.82 2.42
CA GLN A 107 3.61 10.73 3.81
C GLN A 107 2.46 11.19 4.71
N LEU A 108 2.14 10.40 5.72
CA LEU A 108 1.17 10.79 6.74
C LEU A 108 1.75 11.88 7.64
N ASN A 109 0.89 12.75 8.15
CA ASN A 109 1.22 13.66 9.24
C ASN A 109 1.40 12.90 10.57
N ARG A 110 1.77 13.59 11.64
CA ARG A 110 1.98 12.95 12.96
C ARG A 110 0.71 12.31 13.53
N ASP A 111 -0.46 12.86 13.22
CA ASP A 111 -1.75 12.31 13.65
C ASP A 111 -2.03 10.95 13.01
N GLY A 112 -1.47 10.64 11.85
CA GLY A 112 -1.57 9.34 11.20
C GLY A 112 -0.93 8.18 11.97
N ILE A 113 -0.16 8.47 13.02
CA ILE A 113 0.35 7.43 13.92
C ILE A 113 -0.80 6.81 14.70
N THR A 114 -1.75 7.62 15.16
CA THR A 114 -2.87 7.19 16.03
C THR A 114 -4.20 7.12 15.30
N LYS A 115 -4.46 8.00 14.32
CA LYS A 115 -5.72 8.06 13.59
C LYS A 115 -5.70 7.21 12.31
N GLU A 116 -6.88 6.76 11.89
CA GLU A 116 -7.12 5.96 10.68
C GLU A 116 -8.25 6.57 9.84
N SER A 117 -8.16 7.87 9.63
CA SER A 117 -9.16 8.64 8.91
C SER A 117 -8.51 9.52 7.82
N THR A 118 -9.31 10.10 6.96
CA THR A 118 -8.84 10.91 5.83
C THR A 118 -8.09 12.18 6.23
N ASP A 119 -8.28 12.67 7.45
CA ASP A 119 -7.63 13.88 7.99
C ASP A 119 -6.14 13.68 8.35
N VAL A 120 -5.65 12.42 8.34
CA VAL A 120 -4.23 12.14 8.56
C VAL A 120 -3.33 12.47 7.36
N VAL A 121 -3.92 12.75 6.21
CA VAL A 121 -3.18 13.26 5.06
C VAL A 121 -3.06 14.76 5.17
N SER A 122 -1.87 15.23 5.51
CA SER A 122 -1.59 16.64 5.70
C SER A 122 -2.06 17.47 4.51
N GLY A 123 -3.22 18.12 4.67
CA GLY A 123 -3.58 19.31 3.93
C GLY A 123 -4.23 19.12 2.57
N SER A 124 -4.75 17.95 2.17
CA SER A 124 -5.46 17.92 0.88
C SER A 124 -6.66 17.00 0.84
N ASP A 125 -7.84 17.53 1.14
CA ASP A 125 -9.12 16.91 0.79
C ASP A 125 -9.18 16.50 -0.70
N ARG A 126 -8.49 17.23 -1.56
CA ARG A 126 -8.42 16.91 -2.99
C ARG A 126 -7.82 15.58 -3.31
N LEU A 127 -6.84 15.11 -2.52
CA LEU A 127 -6.29 13.76 -2.68
C LEU A 127 -7.39 12.73 -2.50
N ILE A 128 -8.15 12.86 -1.41
CA ILE A 128 -9.25 11.96 -1.09
C ILE A 128 -10.38 12.05 -2.14
N TRP A 129 -10.66 13.25 -2.64
CA TRP A 129 -11.72 13.43 -3.65
C TRP A 129 -11.35 12.87 -5.02
N LEU A 130 -10.08 12.88 -5.39
CA LEU A 130 -9.61 12.48 -6.71
C LEU A 130 -9.12 11.01 -6.78
N CYS A 131 -8.78 10.39 -5.65
CA CYS A 131 -8.38 8.98 -5.66
C CYS A 131 -9.59 8.04 -5.78
N THR A 132 -9.40 6.89 -6.38
CA THR A 132 -10.38 5.79 -6.42
C THR A 132 -10.28 4.91 -5.19
N SER A 133 -9.10 4.82 -4.61
CA SER A 133 -8.80 4.07 -3.39
C SER A 133 -7.76 4.82 -2.57
N PHE A 134 -7.93 4.81 -1.26
CA PHE A 134 -6.97 5.34 -0.30
C PHE A 134 -6.84 4.37 0.86
N SER A 135 -5.62 3.96 1.14
CA SER A 135 -5.31 3.04 2.24
C SER A 135 -4.14 3.56 3.06
N ILE A 136 -4.18 3.29 4.37
CA ILE A 136 -3.12 3.64 5.31
C ILE A 136 -2.32 2.39 5.65
N PHE A 137 -1.02 2.40 5.38
CA PHE A 137 -0.10 1.34 5.79
C PHE A 137 0.69 1.78 7.02
N LYS A 138 0.53 1.07 8.14
CA LYS A 138 1.16 1.44 9.43
C LYS A 138 1.47 0.23 10.31
N LEU A 139 2.14 0.49 11.44
CA LEU A 139 2.30 -0.49 12.51
C LEU A 139 0.95 -0.77 13.18
N LYS A 140 0.74 -2.01 13.60
CA LYS A 140 -0.26 -2.35 14.61
C LYS A 140 0.15 -1.79 15.96
N SER A 141 -0.81 -1.46 16.82
CA SER A 141 -0.56 -1.22 18.23
C SER A 141 -0.21 -2.53 18.95
N ASP A 142 0.38 -2.43 20.14
CA ASP A 142 0.69 -3.61 20.93
C ASP A 142 -0.59 -4.39 21.32
N GLU A 143 -1.70 -3.68 21.53
CA GLU A 143 -3.03 -4.28 21.78
C GLU A 143 -3.52 -5.06 20.56
N GLU A 144 -3.44 -4.48 19.37
CA GLU A 144 -3.83 -5.17 18.13
C GLU A 144 -2.96 -6.40 17.84
N VAL A 145 -1.66 -6.35 18.15
CA VAL A 145 -0.78 -7.51 18.01
C VAL A 145 -1.15 -8.60 19.03
N ALA A 146 -1.52 -8.21 20.25
CA ALA A 146 -1.96 -9.16 21.28
C ALA A 146 -3.31 -9.83 20.92
N ASP A 147 -4.26 -9.05 20.41
CA ASP A 147 -5.60 -9.55 20.04
C ASP A 147 -5.55 -10.47 18.81
N ASP A 148 -4.83 -10.06 17.78
CA ASP A 148 -4.72 -10.83 16.54
C ASP A 148 -3.84 -12.08 16.71
N GLY A 149 -2.74 -11.95 17.44
CA GLY A 149 -1.66 -12.90 17.56
C GLY A 149 -0.43 -12.50 16.73
N ALA A 150 0.76 -12.79 17.27
CA ALA A 150 2.05 -12.39 16.68
C ALA A 150 2.30 -13.00 15.29
N ASP A 151 1.70 -14.14 14.99
CA ASP A 151 1.86 -14.85 13.71
C ASP A 151 1.22 -14.10 12.53
N TYR A 152 0.23 -13.26 12.79
CA TYR A 152 -0.46 -12.45 11.77
C TYR A 152 0.28 -11.15 11.41
N GLY A 153 1.50 -10.97 11.92
CA GLY A 153 2.37 -9.85 11.59
C GLY A 153 2.08 -8.59 12.39
N ASN A 154 2.99 -7.62 12.27
CA ASN A 154 3.01 -6.38 13.06
C ASN A 154 2.70 -5.13 12.23
N ARG A 155 2.19 -5.27 11.02
CA ARG A 155 1.75 -4.20 10.14
C ARG A 155 0.30 -4.40 9.78
N LYS A 156 -0.35 -3.30 9.39
CA LYS A 156 -1.72 -3.33 8.86
C LYS A 156 -1.88 -2.40 7.67
N LEU A 157 -2.73 -2.79 6.75
CA LEU A 157 -3.25 -1.95 5.68
C LEU A 157 -4.71 -1.66 5.98
N VAL A 158 -5.03 -0.39 6.19
CA VAL A 158 -6.38 0.09 6.50
C VAL A 158 -6.97 0.75 5.26
N PRO A 159 -7.92 0.13 4.54
CA PRO A 159 -8.64 0.78 3.46
C PRO A 159 -9.59 1.84 4.02
N VAL A 160 -9.33 3.11 3.73
CA VAL A 160 -10.13 4.24 4.24
C VAL A 160 -11.14 4.71 3.18
N VAL A 161 -10.76 4.64 1.91
CA VAL A 161 -11.64 4.95 0.77
C VAL A 161 -11.55 3.83 -0.25
N ALA A 162 -12.70 3.28 -0.63
CA ALA A 162 -12.86 2.35 -1.74
C ALA A 162 -14.09 2.79 -2.55
N ARG A 163 -13.87 3.42 -3.73
CA ARG A 163 -14.99 3.91 -4.56
C ARG A 163 -15.57 2.83 -5.44
N HIS A 164 -14.81 1.79 -5.70
CA HIS A 164 -15.20 0.66 -6.52
C HIS A 164 -15.02 -0.62 -5.72
N GLY A 165 -16.11 -1.26 -5.37
CA GLY A 165 -16.15 -2.46 -4.57
C GLY A 165 -16.59 -2.25 -3.13
N GLU A 166 -16.68 -3.35 -2.40
CA GLU A 166 -16.97 -3.35 -0.98
C GLU A 166 -15.71 -2.99 -0.20
N GLY A 167 -15.79 -1.97 0.65
CA GLY A 167 -14.73 -1.65 1.62
C GLY A 167 -14.72 -2.69 2.74
N LEU A 168 -13.73 -2.61 3.61
CA LEU A 168 -13.74 -3.34 4.87
C LEU A 168 -14.71 -2.69 5.86
N GLY A 169 -15.22 -3.48 6.82
CA GLY A 169 -16.05 -2.98 7.92
C GLY A 169 -15.28 -1.97 8.79
N ASP A 170 -16.02 -1.19 9.56
CA ASP A 170 -15.44 -0.21 10.47
C ASP A 170 -14.51 -0.88 11.50
N GLY A 171 -13.31 -0.38 11.64
CA GLY A 171 -12.26 -0.96 12.51
C GLY A 171 -11.59 -2.23 11.98
N ASP A 172 -11.94 -2.69 10.77
CA ASP A 172 -11.28 -3.83 10.13
C ASP A 172 -10.07 -3.38 9.30
N TYR A 173 -9.11 -4.27 9.11
CA TYR A 173 -7.90 -4.05 8.33
C TYR A 173 -7.31 -5.36 7.81
N ILE A 174 -6.45 -5.26 6.83
CA ILE A 174 -5.67 -6.39 6.33
C ILE A 174 -4.38 -6.49 7.14
N SER A 175 -4.13 -7.63 7.75
CA SER A 175 -2.89 -7.91 8.47
C SER A 175 -1.74 -8.10 7.48
N MET A 176 -0.60 -7.49 7.77
CA MET A 176 0.57 -7.51 6.89
C MET A 176 1.82 -7.95 7.68
N LYS A 177 2.58 -8.86 7.12
CA LYS A 177 3.84 -9.33 7.71
C LYS A 177 5.03 -8.77 6.93
N MET A 178 5.81 -7.91 7.58
CA MET A 178 6.97 -7.29 6.95
C MET A 178 8.26 -8.01 7.36
N PHE A 179 9.00 -8.48 6.37
CA PHE A 179 10.32 -9.07 6.51
C PHE A 179 11.39 -8.05 6.09
N GLY A 180 11.75 -7.16 7.01
CA GLY A 180 12.65 -6.03 6.74
C GLY A 180 14.02 -6.44 6.17
N LYS A 181 14.55 -7.60 6.56
CA LYS A 181 15.81 -8.15 6.03
C LYS A 181 15.76 -8.37 4.50
N TYR A 182 14.60 -8.68 3.95
CA TYR A 182 14.42 -9.03 2.55
C TYR A 182 13.62 -7.98 1.77
N GLY A 183 13.15 -6.92 2.44
CA GLY A 183 12.25 -5.93 1.83
C GLY A 183 10.93 -6.55 1.35
N ARG A 184 10.49 -7.67 1.96
CA ARG A 184 9.28 -8.40 1.57
C ARG A 184 8.15 -8.09 2.52
N ILE A 185 6.96 -7.91 1.96
CA ILE A 185 5.71 -7.76 2.69
C ILE A 185 4.77 -8.86 2.19
N ASP A 186 4.23 -9.65 3.11
CA ASP A 186 3.23 -10.66 2.82
C ASP A 186 1.88 -10.16 3.33
N GLU A 187 0.86 -10.30 2.50
CA GLU A 187 -0.53 -10.07 2.83
C GLU A 187 -1.06 -11.25 3.65
N GLY A 188 -1.81 -10.95 4.70
CA GLY A 188 -2.47 -11.91 5.56
C GLY A 188 -3.99 -11.74 5.55
N MET A 189 -4.65 -12.33 6.53
CA MET A 189 -6.09 -12.26 6.74
C MET A 189 -6.51 -10.87 7.22
N THR A 190 -7.79 -10.56 7.04
CA THR A 190 -8.40 -9.40 7.71
C THR A 190 -8.51 -9.64 9.21
N ARG A 191 -8.62 -8.58 10.00
CA ARG A 191 -8.82 -8.70 11.44
C ARG A 191 -10.05 -9.52 11.80
N ASN A 192 -11.14 -9.30 11.09
CA ASN A 192 -12.38 -10.05 11.31
C ASN A 192 -12.22 -11.54 11.04
N GLU A 193 -11.51 -11.93 9.96
CA GLU A 193 -11.21 -13.34 9.68
C GLU A 193 -10.35 -13.97 10.76
N ILE A 194 -9.32 -13.26 11.25
CA ILE A 194 -8.46 -13.71 12.35
C ILE A 194 -9.30 -13.97 13.62
N HIS A 195 -10.20 -13.06 13.95
CA HIS A 195 -11.05 -13.20 15.14
C HIS A 195 -12.02 -14.38 15.01
N VAL A 196 -12.55 -14.66 13.82
CA VAL A 196 -13.37 -15.84 13.55
C VAL A 196 -12.52 -17.12 13.72
N GLU A 197 -11.32 -17.14 13.16
CA GLU A 197 -10.43 -18.30 13.28
C GLU A 197 -10.03 -18.56 14.73
N ASN A 198 -9.69 -17.52 15.49
CA ASN A 198 -9.31 -17.62 16.90
C ASN A 198 -10.47 -18.14 17.77
N ARG A 199 -11.72 -17.70 17.52
CA ARG A 199 -12.90 -18.23 18.23
C ARG A 199 -13.12 -19.71 17.96
N SER A 200 -13.06 -20.12 16.69
CA SER A 200 -13.23 -21.52 16.30
C SER A 200 -12.18 -22.44 16.92
N ARG A 201 -10.94 -21.95 17.09
CA ARG A 201 -9.88 -22.70 17.78
C ARG A 201 -10.19 -22.86 19.26
N ASN A 202 -10.65 -21.81 19.95
CA ASN A 202 -10.96 -21.84 21.37
C ASN A 202 -12.18 -22.73 21.66
N GLU A 203 -13.22 -22.68 20.85
CA GLU A 203 -14.40 -23.57 20.97
C GLU A 203 -14.03 -25.04 20.72
N GLY A 204 -13.04 -25.34 19.86
CA GLY A 204 -12.53 -26.68 19.66
C GLY A 204 -11.75 -27.22 20.86
N PHE A 205 -11.05 -26.38 21.62
CA PHE A 205 -10.34 -26.76 22.85
C PHE A 205 -11.30 -27.04 24.00
N GLU A 206 -12.40 -26.28 24.15
CA GLU A 206 -13.42 -26.53 25.20
C GLU A 206 -14.13 -27.86 25.01
N ILE A 207 -14.38 -28.31 23.78
CA ILE A 207 -15.00 -29.61 23.48
C ILE A 207 -14.07 -30.77 23.85
N ASP A 208 -12.77 -30.63 23.66
CA ASP A 208 -11.77 -31.68 23.98
C ASP A 208 -11.53 -31.81 25.51
N GLU A 209 -11.67 -30.75 26.28
CA GLU A 209 -11.58 -30.78 27.76
C GLU A 209 -12.81 -31.48 28.37
N ASP A 210 -14.01 -31.22 27.89
CA ASP A 210 -15.25 -31.87 28.38
C ASP A 210 -15.27 -33.39 28.08
N VAL A 211 -14.68 -33.83 26.96
CA VAL A 211 -14.60 -35.26 26.63
C VAL A 211 -13.60 -36.03 27.54
N ASN A 212 -12.58 -35.36 28.07
CA ASN A 212 -11.61 -35.98 28.97
C ASN A 212 -12.11 -36.06 30.42
N GLU A 213 -13.01 -35.20 30.89
CA GLU A 213 -13.58 -35.28 32.24
C GLU A 213 -14.63 -36.42 32.40
N GLU A 214 -15.38 -36.74 31.33
CA GLU A 214 -16.36 -37.84 31.37
C GLU A 214 -15.73 -39.29 31.36
N SER A 215 -14.46 -39.43 30.96
CA SER A 215 -13.81 -40.73 30.90
C SER A 215 -13.20 -41.22 32.22
N ASP A 216 -13.09 -40.33 33.24
CA ASP A 216 -12.49 -40.69 34.55
C ASP A 216 -13.54 -41.08 35.63
N ILE A 217 -14.86 -41.05 35.33
CA ILE A 217 -15.93 -41.38 36.31
C ILE A 217 -16.47 -42.81 36.16
N SER A 218 -15.99 -43.60 35.18
CA SER A 218 -16.58 -44.95 34.94
C SER A 218 -15.83 -46.14 35.56
N ASP A 219 -14.76 -45.89 36.36
CA ASP A 219 -13.97 -46.94 37.00
C ASP A 219 -13.83 -46.77 38.53
N MET A 220 -14.95 -46.55 39.22
CA MET A 220 -15.05 -46.74 40.69
C MET A 220 -16.25 -47.62 41.08
#